data_430169228a8bb855196b49319dbbf47d
#
_entry.id   430169228a8bb855196b49319dbbf47d
#
_cell.length_a   1.000
_cell.length_b   1.000
_cell.length_c   1.000
_cell.angle_alpha   90.00
_cell.angle_beta   90.00
_cell.angle_gamma   90.00
#
_symmetry.space_group_name_H-M   'P 1'
#
loop_
_entity.id
_entity.type
_entity.pdbx_description
1 polymer ?
#
loop_
_entity_poly.entity_id
_entity_poly.type
_entity_poly.pdbx_seq_one_letter_code
_entity_poly.pdbx_strand_id
1 'polypeptide(L)'
;MKQTKTKSLCLLFAVLMLLSSFTACGKEKEKDSNLIRLGDYELLYKSACIMEDSDGNDAIVLTLDFTNNGKENASYLWSVNETLMQNGTELEVTTVFQNYDSFETVIDSQFTDIAPGKTLEVRTAYLLHDTTSPVEATFEQIFGKKNGKITIDTAALSRVTAAGVDQTDNGGLSTPAETGDALLDWWNGEWYGWWKMSGCYGSYESMEGNWWDVCGDIDIGTDYTGTITLWDEDYTRSEPMASAQ
;
A
#
# COMPACT_ATOMS: atom_id res chain seq x y z
N MET A 1 75.09 0.47 -39.74
CA MET A 1 74.16 -0.50 -39.10
C MET A 1 73.54 0.04 -37.79
N LYS A 2 72.70 1.11 -37.81
CA LYS A 2 72.07 1.67 -36.62
C LYS A 2 70.59 2.09 -36.80
N GLN A 3 69.96 1.84 -37.95
CA GLN A 3 68.56 2.29 -38.22
C GLN A 3 67.50 1.26 -38.04
N THR A 4 67.81 -0.02 -37.82
CA THR A 4 66.85 -1.09 -37.71
C THR A 4 66.27 -1.25 -36.30
N LYS A 5 66.92 -0.84 -35.23
CA LYS A 5 66.48 -0.99 -33.85
C LYS A 5 65.44 0.05 -33.48
N THR A 6 65.45 1.24 -34.01
CA THR A 6 64.51 2.32 -33.73
C THR A 6 63.15 2.07 -34.38
N LYS A 7 63.11 1.49 -35.57
CA LYS A 7 61.82 1.18 -36.23
C LYS A 7 61.07 0.02 -35.56
N SER A 8 61.80 -0.95 -35.02
CA SER A 8 61.17 -2.07 -34.29
C SER A 8 60.64 -1.62 -32.96
N LEU A 9 61.24 -0.69 -32.25
CA LEU A 9 60.81 -0.15 -30.98
C LEU A 9 59.53 0.71 -31.13
N CYS A 10 59.44 1.52 -32.22
CA CYS A 10 58.23 2.31 -32.52
C CYS A 10 57.03 1.41 -32.89
N LEU A 11 57.27 0.28 -33.58
CA LEU A 11 56.23 -0.67 -33.93
C LEU A 11 55.68 -1.37 -32.67
N LEU A 12 56.54 -1.69 -31.70
CA LEU A 12 56.13 -2.30 -30.43
C LEU A 12 55.30 -1.32 -29.58
N PHE A 13 55.65 -0.04 -29.56
CA PHE A 13 54.90 0.99 -28.88
C PHE A 13 53.52 1.26 -29.54
N ALA A 14 53.46 1.22 -30.87
CA ALA A 14 52.19 1.39 -31.61
C ALA A 14 51.24 0.21 -31.39
N VAL A 15 51.75 -1.02 -31.29
CA VAL A 15 50.93 -2.22 -30.97
C VAL A 15 50.47 -2.20 -29.52
N LEU A 16 51.29 -1.70 -28.58
CA LEU A 16 50.89 -1.58 -27.16
C LEU A 16 49.82 -0.51 -26.95
N MET A 17 49.84 0.59 -27.71
CA MET A 17 48.81 1.63 -27.68
C MET A 17 47.51 1.18 -28.33
N LEU A 18 47.53 0.26 -29.29
CA LEU A 18 46.32 -0.30 -29.92
C LEU A 18 45.62 -1.35 -29.04
N LEU A 19 46.33 -2.00 -28.12
CA LEU A 19 45.79 -2.95 -27.17
C LEU A 19 45.14 -2.28 -25.96
N SER A 20 45.43 -1.02 -25.68
CA SER A 20 44.80 -0.25 -24.59
C SER A 20 43.47 0.41 -24.98
N SER A 21 43.04 0.33 -26.24
CA SER A 21 41.77 0.94 -26.71
C SER A 21 40.58 -0.02 -26.69
N PHE A 22 40.76 -1.25 -26.24
CA PHE A 22 39.65 -2.22 -26.04
C PHE A 22 39.26 -2.44 -24.59
N THR A 23 39.48 -1.46 -23.71
CA THR A 23 38.59 -1.30 -22.60
C THR A 23 37.32 -0.68 -23.17
N ALA A 24 36.54 -1.49 -23.90
CA ALA A 24 35.13 -1.28 -24.06
C ALA A 24 34.58 -1.17 -22.63
N CYS A 25 34.29 0.06 -22.23
CA CYS A 25 33.45 0.36 -21.13
C CYS A 25 32.11 -0.28 -21.51
N GLY A 26 31.95 -1.58 -21.27
CA GLY A 26 30.68 -2.18 -21.01
C GLY A 26 30.17 -1.43 -19.79
N LYS A 27 29.33 -0.41 -19.99
CA LYS A 27 28.39 -0.02 -18.96
C LYS A 27 27.68 -1.32 -18.68
N GLU A 28 28.06 -2.06 -17.63
CA GLU A 28 27.12 -2.85 -16.89
C GLU A 28 25.98 -1.86 -16.66
N LYS A 29 24.83 -2.15 -17.27
CA LYS A 29 23.60 -1.51 -16.85
C LYS A 29 23.58 -1.79 -15.36
N GLU A 30 23.76 -0.77 -14.55
CA GLU A 30 23.52 -0.80 -13.13
C GLU A 30 22.19 -1.54 -13.03
N LYS A 31 22.23 -2.75 -12.49
CA LYS A 31 21.02 -3.56 -12.32
C LYS A 31 20.20 -2.75 -11.36
N ASP A 32 19.17 -2.09 -11.87
CA ASP A 32 18.30 -1.26 -11.07
C ASP A 32 17.80 -2.15 -9.94
N SER A 33 18.38 -1.99 -8.75
CA SER A 33 18.13 -2.85 -7.60
C SER A 33 16.66 -2.79 -7.17
N ASN A 34 15.94 -1.77 -7.65
CA ASN A 34 14.56 -1.49 -7.35
C ASN A 34 13.57 -2.09 -8.35
N LEU A 35 14.08 -2.65 -9.47
CA LEU A 35 13.24 -3.25 -10.51
C LEU A 35 13.17 -4.77 -10.37
N ILE A 36 11.96 -5.25 -10.10
CA ILE A 36 11.63 -6.67 -9.93
C ILE A 36 10.84 -7.15 -11.16
N ARG A 37 11.29 -8.26 -11.77
CA ARG A 37 10.63 -8.86 -12.93
C ARG A 37 9.96 -10.17 -12.56
N LEU A 38 8.63 -10.19 -12.66
CA LEU A 38 7.76 -11.29 -12.29
C LEU A 38 7.06 -11.87 -13.52
N GLY A 39 7.84 -12.39 -14.50
CA GLY A 39 7.28 -12.95 -15.73
C GLY A 39 6.64 -11.90 -16.61
N ASP A 40 5.31 -11.90 -16.66
CA ASP A 40 4.51 -10.92 -17.41
C ASP A 40 4.34 -9.59 -16.68
N TYR A 41 4.88 -9.44 -15.47
CA TYR A 41 4.76 -8.23 -14.68
C TYR A 41 6.12 -7.65 -14.29
N GLU A 42 6.18 -6.36 -14.14
CA GLU A 42 7.33 -5.65 -13.56
C GLU A 42 6.87 -4.77 -12.41
N LEU A 43 7.65 -4.77 -11.33
CA LEU A 43 7.47 -3.87 -10.19
C LEU A 43 8.70 -2.98 -10.09
N LEU A 44 8.49 -1.68 -10.06
CA LEU A 44 9.54 -0.72 -9.72
C LEU A 44 9.24 -0.17 -8.33
N TYR A 45 10.07 -0.52 -7.36
CA TYR A 45 9.99 0.09 -6.03
C TYR A 45 10.39 1.56 -6.13
N LYS A 46 9.49 2.45 -5.72
CA LYS A 46 9.69 3.91 -5.75
C LYS A 46 10.10 4.46 -4.39
N SER A 47 9.33 4.14 -3.37
CA SER A 47 9.55 4.66 -2.01
C SER A 47 8.78 3.85 -0.98
N ALA A 48 9.11 4.10 0.29
CA ALA A 48 8.27 3.75 1.41
C ALA A 48 8.21 4.92 2.41
N CYS A 49 7.18 4.94 3.22
CA CYS A 49 7.04 5.86 4.34
C CYS A 49 6.35 5.17 5.51
N ILE A 50 6.36 5.80 6.67
CA ILE A 50 5.58 5.37 7.84
C ILE A 50 4.34 6.24 7.90
N MET A 51 3.18 5.60 8.02
CA MET A 51 1.90 6.26 8.30
C MET A 51 1.23 5.58 9.50
N GLU A 52 0.26 6.23 10.10
CA GLU A 52 -0.59 5.60 11.10
C GLU A 52 -1.70 4.81 10.39
N ASP A 53 -2.00 3.62 10.88
CA ASP A 53 -3.14 2.83 10.43
C ASP A 53 -4.45 3.32 11.06
N SER A 54 -5.56 2.66 10.76
CA SER A 54 -6.88 3.00 11.30
C SER A 54 -6.96 2.93 12.84
N ASP A 55 -6.04 2.20 13.46
CA ASP A 55 -5.99 1.99 14.91
C ASP A 55 -4.89 2.85 15.59
N GLY A 56 -4.22 3.72 14.83
CA GLY A 56 -3.15 4.60 15.30
C GLY A 56 -1.80 3.91 15.49
N ASN A 57 -1.62 2.71 14.93
CA ASN A 57 -0.33 2.00 14.97
C ASN A 57 0.55 2.38 13.79
N ASP A 58 1.86 2.22 13.95
CA ASP A 58 2.81 2.47 12.88
C ASP A 58 2.71 1.42 11.77
N ALA A 59 2.42 1.86 10.56
CA ALA A 59 2.40 1.04 9.36
C ALA A 59 3.46 1.49 8.36
N ILE A 60 4.10 0.55 7.68
CA ILE A 60 4.92 0.84 6.51
C ILE A 60 4.03 0.84 5.27
N VAL A 61 4.07 1.93 4.52
CA VAL A 61 3.38 2.07 3.23
C VAL A 61 4.43 2.04 2.12
N LEU A 62 4.33 1.04 1.25
CA LEU A 62 5.17 0.93 0.05
C LEU A 62 4.46 1.58 -1.14
N THR A 63 5.23 2.23 -1.98
CA THR A 63 4.79 2.76 -3.28
C THR A 63 5.57 2.07 -4.39
N LEU A 64 4.85 1.44 -5.30
CA LEU A 64 5.36 0.63 -6.40
C LEU A 64 4.73 1.06 -7.72
N ASP A 65 5.48 1.07 -8.81
CA ASP A 65 4.88 1.09 -10.15
C ASP A 65 4.69 -0.36 -10.61
N PHE A 66 3.44 -0.79 -10.79
CA PHE A 66 3.07 -2.09 -11.34
C PHE A 66 2.84 -1.98 -12.84
N THR A 67 3.62 -2.70 -13.63
CA THR A 67 3.52 -2.73 -15.09
C THR A 67 3.03 -4.10 -15.57
N ASN A 68 1.94 -4.10 -16.34
CA ASN A 68 1.40 -5.29 -16.97
C ASN A 68 2.00 -5.46 -18.38
N ASN A 69 2.96 -6.37 -18.55
CA ASN A 69 3.55 -6.76 -19.84
C ASN A 69 2.87 -8.02 -20.43
N GLY A 70 1.80 -8.50 -19.78
CA GLY A 70 1.00 -9.64 -20.25
C GLY A 70 0.13 -9.30 -21.45
N LYS A 71 -0.81 -10.18 -21.75
CA LYS A 71 -1.73 -10.07 -22.91
C LYS A 71 -3.14 -9.70 -22.53
N GLU A 72 -3.49 -9.82 -21.27
CA GLU A 72 -4.82 -9.60 -20.72
C GLU A 72 -4.75 -8.51 -19.63
N ASN A 73 -5.90 -7.95 -19.25
CA ASN A 73 -5.98 -7.04 -18.13
C ASN A 73 -5.54 -7.74 -16.84
N ALA A 74 -4.90 -7.01 -15.97
CA ALA A 74 -4.41 -7.53 -14.70
C ALA A 74 -4.45 -6.46 -13.63
N SER A 75 -4.74 -6.83 -12.38
CA SER A 75 -4.58 -6.00 -11.22
C SER A 75 -3.43 -6.51 -10.35
N TYR A 76 -2.86 -5.64 -9.53
CA TYR A 76 -1.77 -6.00 -8.64
C TYR A 76 -2.16 -7.14 -7.70
N LEU A 77 -3.31 -7.01 -7.05
CA LEU A 77 -3.80 -7.97 -6.05
C LEU A 77 -3.90 -9.41 -6.58
N TRP A 78 -4.29 -9.59 -7.86
CA TRP A 78 -4.47 -10.91 -8.46
C TRP A 78 -3.23 -11.39 -9.23
N SER A 79 -2.18 -10.58 -9.31
CA SER A 79 -0.96 -10.89 -10.07
C SER A 79 0.26 -11.14 -9.19
N VAL A 80 0.31 -10.55 -7.99
CA VAL A 80 1.48 -10.52 -7.11
C VAL A 80 1.11 -10.99 -5.71
N ASN A 81 1.84 -11.98 -5.21
CA ASN A 81 1.84 -12.32 -3.80
C ASN A 81 3.01 -11.56 -3.15
N GLU A 82 2.69 -10.69 -2.20
CA GLU A 82 3.63 -9.87 -1.47
C GLU A 82 3.70 -10.33 -0.02
N THR A 83 4.92 -10.49 0.49
CA THR A 83 5.17 -10.86 1.89
C THR A 83 6.24 -9.95 2.46
N LEU A 84 5.94 -9.28 3.54
CA LEU A 84 6.89 -8.47 4.30
C LEU A 84 7.30 -9.17 5.58
N MET A 85 8.60 -9.15 5.87
CA MET A 85 9.18 -9.74 7.06
C MET A 85 9.97 -8.69 7.84
N GLN A 86 9.79 -8.62 9.15
CA GLN A 86 10.59 -7.80 10.05
C GLN A 86 11.08 -8.66 11.22
N ASN A 87 12.40 -8.66 11.49
CA ASN A 87 13.00 -9.49 12.54
C ASN A 87 12.65 -10.99 12.42
N GLY A 88 12.43 -11.49 11.18
CA GLY A 88 12.09 -12.90 10.94
C GLY A 88 10.62 -13.25 11.18
N THR A 89 9.76 -12.25 11.45
CA THR A 89 8.31 -12.42 11.60
C THR A 89 7.61 -11.71 10.46
N GLU A 90 6.57 -12.34 9.91
CA GLU A 90 5.73 -11.76 8.86
C GLU A 90 4.90 -10.60 9.42
N LEU A 91 4.83 -9.52 8.65
CA LEU A 91 4.00 -8.36 8.97
C LEU A 91 2.58 -8.59 8.48
N GLU A 92 1.61 -8.17 9.27
CA GLU A 92 0.19 -8.22 8.90
C GLU A 92 -0.20 -7.03 8.01
N VAL A 93 -1.05 -7.29 7.03
CA VAL A 93 -1.67 -6.23 6.20
C VAL A 93 -2.54 -5.38 7.11
N THR A 94 -2.49 -4.07 6.95
CA THR A 94 -3.32 -3.14 7.72
C THR A 94 -3.97 -2.09 6.82
N THR A 95 -4.98 -1.40 7.35
CA THR A 95 -5.68 -0.33 6.66
C THR A 95 -5.07 1.02 7.03
N VAL A 96 -4.61 1.74 6.01
CA VAL A 96 -4.10 3.10 6.15
C VAL A 96 -4.92 4.03 5.28
N PHE A 97 -5.48 5.08 5.87
CA PHE A 97 -6.20 6.10 5.11
C PHE A 97 -5.21 7.04 4.41
N GLN A 98 -5.44 7.26 3.11
CA GLN A 98 -4.75 8.29 2.35
C GLN A 98 -5.39 9.66 2.60
N ASN A 99 -6.72 9.66 2.73
CA ASN A 99 -7.52 10.83 3.01
C ASN A 99 -8.70 10.42 3.91
N TYR A 100 -8.77 10.96 5.11
CA TYR A 100 -9.84 10.68 6.06
C TYR A 100 -11.19 11.27 5.64
N ASP A 101 -11.20 12.43 4.95
CA ASP A 101 -12.45 13.08 4.52
C ASP A 101 -13.18 12.27 3.45
N SER A 102 -12.45 11.53 2.62
CA SER A 102 -13.01 10.69 1.54
C SER A 102 -12.98 9.20 1.84
N PHE A 103 -12.46 8.79 3.00
CA PHE A 103 -12.23 7.38 3.38
C PHE A 103 -11.40 6.60 2.35
N GLU A 104 -10.61 7.30 1.55
CA GLU A 104 -9.75 6.70 0.54
C GLU A 104 -8.55 6.04 1.22
N THR A 105 -8.37 4.74 0.98
CA THR A 105 -7.25 3.98 1.55
C THR A 105 -6.07 3.91 0.60
N VAL A 106 -4.87 3.70 1.14
CA VAL A 106 -3.66 3.57 0.31
C VAL A 106 -3.69 2.31 -0.56
N ILE A 107 -4.45 1.28 -0.16
CA ILE A 107 -4.49 -0.01 -0.85
C ILE A 107 -5.50 -0.07 -2.01
N ASP A 108 -6.36 0.93 -2.18
CA ASP A 108 -7.44 0.91 -3.19
C ASP A 108 -6.92 0.70 -4.62
N SER A 109 -5.73 1.24 -4.92
CA SER A 109 -5.09 1.07 -6.23
C SER A 109 -4.77 -0.38 -6.60
N GLN A 110 -4.63 -1.29 -5.62
CA GLN A 110 -4.29 -2.70 -5.85
C GLN A 110 -5.40 -3.47 -6.59
N PHE A 111 -6.65 -2.99 -6.48
CA PHE A 111 -7.83 -3.62 -7.08
C PHE A 111 -8.07 -3.19 -8.53
N THR A 112 -7.37 -2.16 -8.99
CA THR A 112 -7.59 -1.58 -10.31
C THR A 112 -6.97 -2.44 -11.40
N ASP A 113 -7.78 -2.86 -12.37
CA ASP A 113 -7.32 -3.57 -13.57
C ASP A 113 -6.64 -2.61 -14.55
N ILE A 114 -5.46 -3.00 -15.05
CA ILE A 114 -4.74 -2.28 -16.09
C ILE A 114 -4.54 -3.12 -17.34
N ALA A 115 -4.66 -2.47 -18.49
CA ALA A 115 -4.49 -3.10 -19.79
C ALA A 115 -3.02 -3.48 -20.07
N PRO A 116 -2.77 -4.41 -21.01
CA PRO A 116 -1.44 -4.74 -21.49
C PRO A 116 -0.60 -3.52 -21.86
N GLY A 117 0.66 -3.51 -21.42
CA GLY A 117 1.62 -2.45 -21.65
C GLY A 117 1.39 -1.17 -20.83
N LYS A 118 0.50 -1.20 -19.82
CA LYS A 118 0.24 -0.07 -18.93
C LYS A 118 0.90 -0.25 -17.57
N THR A 119 1.15 0.89 -16.92
CA THR A 119 1.70 0.98 -15.57
C THR A 119 0.72 1.74 -14.69
N LEU A 120 0.56 1.28 -13.46
CA LEU A 120 -0.22 1.91 -12.39
C LEU A 120 0.66 2.03 -11.15
N GLU A 121 0.64 3.18 -10.48
CA GLU A 121 1.18 3.30 -9.15
C GLU A 121 0.24 2.57 -8.18
N VAL A 122 0.79 1.62 -7.43
CA VAL A 122 0.08 0.88 -6.39
C VAL A 122 0.75 1.09 -5.06
N ARG A 123 -0.04 1.03 -4.00
CA ARG A 123 0.44 1.13 -2.63
C ARG A 123 0.00 -0.07 -1.82
N THR A 124 0.86 -0.48 -0.89
CA THR A 124 0.60 -1.56 0.06
C THR A 124 0.90 -1.08 1.47
N ALA A 125 0.21 -1.62 2.47
CA ALA A 125 0.34 -1.19 3.85
C ALA A 125 0.42 -2.39 4.80
N TYR A 126 1.41 -2.38 5.70
CA TYR A 126 1.67 -3.44 6.66
C TYR A 126 1.99 -2.87 8.04
N LEU A 127 1.47 -3.51 9.08
CA LEU A 127 1.69 -3.14 10.47
C LEU A 127 3.16 -3.40 10.86
N LEU A 128 3.86 -2.38 11.33
CA LEU A 128 5.25 -2.50 11.78
C LEU A 128 5.31 -3.07 13.21
N HIS A 129 6.27 -3.96 13.46
CA HIS A 129 6.63 -4.37 14.82
C HIS A 129 7.49 -3.32 15.53
N ASP A 130 8.35 -2.62 14.76
CA ASP A 130 9.14 -1.47 15.23
C ASP A 130 9.56 -0.59 14.04
N THR A 131 10.00 0.64 14.32
CA THR A 131 10.38 1.63 13.30
C THR A 131 11.89 1.71 13.05
N THR A 132 12.68 0.76 13.55
CA THR A 132 14.15 0.79 13.49
C THR A 132 14.75 -0.40 12.76
N SER A 133 14.12 -1.56 12.85
CA SER A 133 14.60 -2.79 12.22
C SER A 133 14.21 -2.83 10.74
N PRO A 134 15.11 -3.25 9.85
CA PRO A 134 14.82 -3.29 8.41
C PRO A 134 13.68 -4.27 8.09
N VAL A 135 12.91 -3.93 7.05
CA VAL A 135 11.86 -4.77 6.48
C VAL A 135 12.37 -5.41 5.21
N GLU A 136 12.18 -6.72 5.07
CA GLU A 136 12.42 -7.47 3.86
C GLU A 136 11.10 -7.74 3.14
N ALA A 137 10.92 -7.18 1.95
CA ALA A 137 9.76 -7.42 1.10
C ALA A 137 10.10 -8.42 0.00
N THR A 138 9.30 -9.47 -0.11
CA THR A 138 9.39 -10.50 -1.14
C THR A 138 8.14 -10.44 -2.01
N PHE A 139 8.35 -10.45 -3.31
CA PHE A 139 7.28 -10.40 -4.30
C PHE A 139 7.35 -11.65 -5.17
N GLU A 140 6.23 -12.33 -5.36
CA GLU A 140 6.13 -13.54 -6.15
C GLU A 140 4.99 -13.43 -7.15
N GLN A 141 5.19 -13.90 -8.35
CA GLN A 141 4.11 -14.01 -9.33
C GLN A 141 3.12 -15.07 -8.91
N ILE A 142 1.83 -14.71 -8.77
CA ILE A 142 0.76 -15.68 -8.53
C ILE A 142 0.68 -16.64 -9.72
N PHE A 143 0.65 -17.94 -9.44
CA PHE A 143 0.73 -19.04 -10.42
C PHE A 143 2.00 -19.05 -11.28
N GLY A 144 3.04 -18.29 -10.92
CA GLY A 144 4.34 -18.25 -11.57
C GLY A 144 5.45 -18.90 -10.76
N LYS A 145 6.71 -18.72 -11.25
CA LYS A 145 7.92 -19.18 -10.56
C LYS A 145 8.92 -18.04 -10.34
N LYS A 146 8.50 -16.82 -10.69
CA LYS A 146 9.38 -15.66 -10.58
C LYS A 146 9.13 -14.96 -9.27
N ASN A 147 10.22 -14.57 -8.65
CA ASN A 147 10.21 -13.78 -7.42
C ASN A 147 11.28 -12.72 -7.46
N GLY A 148 11.16 -11.76 -6.58
CA GLY A 148 12.15 -10.73 -6.31
C GLY A 148 12.06 -10.27 -4.87
N LYS A 149 13.10 -9.60 -4.40
CA LYS A 149 13.20 -9.16 -3.01
C LYS A 149 13.88 -7.80 -2.94
N ILE A 150 13.40 -6.98 -2.02
CA ILE A 150 14.04 -5.72 -1.62
C ILE A 150 14.19 -5.70 -0.09
N THR A 151 15.13 -4.90 0.38
CA THR A 151 15.28 -4.60 1.81
C THR A 151 15.12 -3.10 2.00
N ILE A 152 14.30 -2.73 2.96
CA ILE A 152 13.92 -1.35 3.25
C ILE A 152 14.49 -1.00 4.63
N ASP A 153 15.29 0.06 4.68
CA ASP A 153 15.79 0.62 5.94
C ASP A 153 14.69 1.45 6.59
N THR A 154 13.97 0.85 7.51
CA THR A 154 12.83 1.46 8.19
C THR A 154 13.24 2.69 9.02
N ALA A 155 14.46 2.68 9.59
CA ALA A 155 14.97 3.81 10.38
C ALA A 155 15.19 5.09 9.53
N ALA A 156 15.34 4.94 8.21
CA ALA A 156 15.52 6.06 7.29
C ALA A 156 14.19 6.60 6.72
N LEU A 157 13.05 5.97 7.01
CA LEU A 157 11.76 6.37 6.47
C LEU A 157 11.22 7.63 7.14
N SER A 158 10.58 8.48 6.33
CA SER A 158 9.82 9.63 6.84
C SER A 158 8.44 9.20 7.32
N ARG A 159 7.91 9.90 8.33
CA ARG A 159 6.48 9.82 8.67
C ARG A 159 5.68 10.75 7.77
N VAL A 160 4.54 10.25 7.34
CA VAL A 160 3.58 11.00 6.52
C VAL A 160 2.22 10.89 7.20
N THR A 161 1.55 12.02 7.32
CA THR A 161 0.19 12.10 7.84
C THR A 161 -0.79 12.06 6.66
N ALA A 162 -1.88 11.32 6.79
CA ALA A 162 -2.95 11.31 5.79
C ALA A 162 -3.57 12.70 5.61
N ALA A 163 -4.15 12.98 4.44
CA ALA A 163 -4.93 14.19 4.23
C ALA A 163 -6.22 14.15 5.07
N GLY A 164 -6.75 15.32 5.43
CA GLY A 164 -7.95 15.42 6.28
C GLY A 164 -7.68 15.29 7.78
N VAL A 165 -6.44 14.98 8.17
CA VAL A 165 -6.03 15.05 9.59
C VAL A 165 -5.69 16.50 9.93
N ASP A 166 -6.46 17.10 10.82
CA ASP A 166 -6.22 18.47 11.29
C ASP A 166 -4.93 18.51 12.11
N GLN A 167 -3.89 19.14 11.56
CA GLN A 167 -2.55 19.22 12.19
C GLN A 167 -2.52 20.08 13.46
N THR A 168 -3.65 20.66 13.83
CA THR A 168 -3.77 21.54 15.01
C THR A 168 -4.24 20.84 16.26
N ASP A 169 -4.74 19.60 16.14
CA ASP A 169 -5.07 18.78 17.30
C ASP A 169 -4.21 17.50 17.31
N ASN A 170 -3.51 17.30 18.39
CA ASN A 170 -2.91 16.02 18.74
C ASN A 170 -4.04 14.97 18.76
N GLY A 171 -4.12 14.18 17.69
CA GLY A 171 -4.92 12.96 17.59
C GLY A 171 -6.36 13.09 18.09
N GLY A 172 -7.28 13.26 17.19
CA GLY A 172 -8.68 13.10 17.48
C GLY A 172 -9.52 13.39 16.27
N LEU A 173 -10.14 12.37 15.69
CA LEU A 173 -11.49 12.50 15.19
C LEU A 173 -12.26 13.38 16.19
N SER A 174 -13.14 14.27 15.73
CA SER A 174 -13.99 15.09 16.60
C SER A 174 -14.70 14.17 17.58
N THR A 175 -14.10 13.97 18.74
CA THR A 175 -14.62 13.13 19.81
C THR A 175 -15.89 13.76 20.32
N PRO A 176 -17.00 13.03 20.40
CA PRO A 176 -18.01 13.28 21.40
C PRO A 176 -17.31 13.37 22.76
N ALA A 177 -17.73 14.27 23.63
CA ALA A 177 -17.07 14.58 24.91
C ALA A 177 -16.47 13.30 25.54
N GLU A 178 -15.15 13.31 25.74
CA GLU A 178 -14.43 12.17 26.34
C GLU A 178 -15.16 11.75 27.61
N THR A 179 -15.69 10.54 27.61
CA THR A 179 -16.37 9.98 28.80
C THR A 179 -15.34 9.55 29.85
N GLY A 180 -14.06 9.52 29.47
CA GLY A 180 -12.97 8.99 30.28
C GLY A 180 -12.89 7.46 30.24
N ASP A 181 -13.71 6.81 29.42
CA ASP A 181 -13.68 5.39 29.14
C ASP A 181 -13.33 5.17 27.65
N ALA A 182 -12.13 4.73 27.38
CA ALA A 182 -11.59 4.58 26.03
C ALA A 182 -12.44 3.66 25.13
N LEU A 183 -13.18 2.70 25.71
CA LEU A 183 -14.05 1.81 24.96
C LEU A 183 -15.31 2.54 24.49
N LEU A 184 -15.91 3.36 25.37
CA LEU A 184 -17.09 4.16 25.02
C LEU A 184 -16.72 5.23 24.02
N ASP A 185 -15.58 5.89 24.22
CA ASP A 185 -15.08 6.93 23.32
C ASP A 185 -14.82 6.36 21.91
N TRP A 186 -14.40 5.08 21.82
CA TRP A 186 -14.19 4.39 20.54
C TRP A 186 -15.52 4.05 19.84
N TRP A 187 -16.57 3.70 20.57
CA TRP A 187 -17.87 3.34 20.00
C TRP A 187 -18.72 4.55 19.64
N ASN A 188 -18.60 5.65 20.38
CA ASN A 188 -19.44 6.83 20.19
C ASN A 188 -19.03 7.60 18.93
N GLY A 189 -20.04 8.08 18.21
CA GLY A 189 -19.85 8.92 17.03
C GLY A 189 -20.51 8.40 15.77
N GLU A 190 -20.13 8.97 14.65
CA GLU A 190 -20.67 8.60 13.34
C GLU A 190 -19.90 7.43 12.75
N TRP A 191 -20.65 6.46 12.24
CA TRP A 191 -20.16 5.24 11.65
C TRP A 191 -20.61 5.12 10.21
N TYR A 192 -19.72 4.61 9.34
CA TYR A 192 -19.98 4.35 7.93
C TYR A 192 -19.65 2.90 7.61
N GLY A 193 -20.45 2.28 6.76
CA GLY A 193 -20.22 0.89 6.39
C GLY A 193 -21.23 0.39 5.38
N TRP A 194 -21.22 -0.92 5.22
CA TRP A 194 -22.17 -1.61 4.36
C TRP A 194 -22.87 -2.71 5.13
N TRP A 195 -24.15 -2.88 4.84
CA TRP A 195 -24.88 -4.02 5.34
C TRP A 195 -25.41 -4.87 4.20
N LYS A 196 -25.56 -6.15 4.47
CA LYS A 196 -26.14 -7.12 3.55
C LYS A 196 -27.44 -7.63 4.09
N MET A 197 -28.48 -7.60 3.28
CA MET A 197 -29.75 -8.23 3.63
C MET A 197 -29.58 -9.75 3.61
N SER A 198 -29.66 -10.40 4.75
CA SER A 198 -29.40 -11.84 4.92
C SER A 198 -30.62 -12.69 5.22
N GLY A 199 -31.79 -12.08 5.35
CA GLY A 199 -33.04 -12.81 5.57
C GLY A 199 -34.20 -11.88 5.32
N CYS A 200 -34.88 -12.06 4.18
CA CYS A 200 -35.99 -11.25 3.77
C CYS A 200 -37.27 -12.11 3.69
N TYR A 201 -38.39 -11.52 4.04
CA TYR A 201 -39.66 -12.19 4.01
C TYR A 201 -40.70 -11.35 3.28
N GLY A 202 -41.64 -11.98 2.60
CA GLY A 202 -42.75 -11.32 1.93
C GLY A 202 -42.31 -10.47 0.75
N SER A 203 -42.71 -9.21 0.69
CA SER A 203 -42.42 -8.30 -0.42
C SER A 203 -40.93 -7.93 -0.55
N TYR A 204 -40.12 -8.26 0.45
CA TYR A 204 -38.68 -7.93 0.48
C TYR A 204 -37.79 -9.11 0.09
N GLU A 205 -38.30 -10.29 -0.29
CA GLU A 205 -37.52 -11.47 -0.67
C GLU A 205 -36.56 -11.19 -1.82
N SER A 206 -36.94 -10.31 -2.74
CA SER A 206 -36.07 -9.93 -3.87
C SER A 206 -34.87 -9.08 -3.47
N MET A 207 -34.81 -8.61 -2.25
CA MET A 207 -33.71 -7.78 -1.74
C MET A 207 -32.66 -8.61 -0.99
N GLU A 208 -32.93 -9.88 -0.73
CA GLU A 208 -31.98 -10.77 -0.06
C GLU A 208 -30.68 -10.88 -0.86
N GLY A 209 -29.56 -10.71 -0.16
CA GLY A 209 -28.23 -10.75 -0.75
C GLY A 209 -27.73 -9.41 -1.29
N ASN A 210 -28.58 -8.39 -1.42
CA ASN A 210 -28.15 -7.06 -1.80
C ASN A 210 -27.34 -6.38 -0.70
N TRP A 211 -26.46 -5.45 -1.10
CA TRP A 211 -25.66 -4.62 -0.24
C TRP A 211 -26.15 -3.19 -0.32
N TRP A 212 -26.14 -2.48 0.80
CA TRP A 212 -26.43 -1.05 0.90
C TRP A 212 -25.37 -0.35 1.72
N ASP A 213 -25.11 0.88 1.36
CA ASP A 213 -24.37 1.80 2.21
C ASP A 213 -25.21 2.14 3.44
N VAL A 214 -24.55 2.21 4.58
CA VAL A 214 -25.20 2.57 5.83
C VAL A 214 -24.36 3.60 6.57
N CYS A 215 -25.02 4.65 7.02
CA CYS A 215 -24.48 5.59 7.98
C CYS A 215 -25.16 5.32 9.34
N GLY A 216 -24.43 5.53 10.39
CA GLY A 216 -24.93 5.33 11.74
C GLY A 216 -24.37 6.34 12.71
N ASP A 217 -25.11 6.56 13.78
CA ASP A 217 -24.66 7.34 14.93
C ASP A 217 -24.85 6.50 16.18
N ILE A 218 -23.81 6.36 16.96
CA ILE A 218 -23.80 5.65 18.22
C ILE A 218 -23.55 6.66 19.33
N ASP A 219 -24.43 6.68 20.32
CA ASP A 219 -24.32 7.54 21.50
C ASP A 219 -24.57 6.69 22.75
N ILE A 220 -23.51 6.31 23.44
CA ILE A 220 -23.54 5.47 24.63
C ILE A 220 -22.97 6.29 25.79
N GLY A 221 -23.79 6.40 26.86
CA GLY A 221 -23.39 7.08 28.08
C GLY A 221 -22.50 6.23 28.98
N THR A 222 -22.01 6.84 30.06
CA THR A 222 -21.13 6.17 31.05
C THR A 222 -21.81 5.06 31.84
N ASP A 223 -23.13 4.94 31.74
CA ASP A 223 -23.94 3.85 32.31
C ASP A 223 -24.10 2.66 31.33
N TYR A 224 -23.39 2.73 30.17
CA TYR A 224 -23.48 1.75 29.09
C TYR A 224 -24.87 1.59 28.47
N THR A 225 -25.69 2.60 28.58
CA THR A 225 -26.95 2.72 27.84
C THR A 225 -26.85 3.82 26.80
N GLY A 226 -27.57 3.68 25.70
CA GLY A 226 -27.47 4.67 24.65
C GLY A 226 -28.38 4.39 23.48
N THR A 227 -28.10 5.07 22.36
CA THR A 227 -28.87 4.95 21.13
C THR A 227 -27.96 4.61 19.96
N ILE A 228 -28.48 3.81 19.04
CA ILE A 228 -27.89 3.56 17.72
C ILE A 228 -28.91 4.00 16.69
N THR A 229 -28.57 4.91 15.82
CA THR A 229 -29.45 5.40 14.75
C THR A 229 -28.77 5.09 13.40
N LEU A 230 -29.50 4.42 12.50
CA LEU A 230 -28.98 4.02 11.19
C LEU A 230 -29.78 4.71 10.07
N TRP A 231 -29.08 5.18 9.05
CA TRP A 231 -29.67 5.72 7.81
C TRP A 231 -28.80 5.35 6.60
N ASP A 232 -29.32 5.46 5.42
CA ASP A 232 -28.61 5.37 4.14
C ASP A 232 -28.72 6.69 3.37
N GLU A 233 -28.23 6.73 2.13
CA GLU A 233 -28.27 7.97 1.32
C GLU A 233 -29.69 8.48 1.02
N ASP A 234 -30.69 7.59 1.10
CA ASP A 234 -32.11 7.94 0.90
C ASP A 234 -32.78 8.45 2.19
N TYR A 235 -32.09 8.34 3.35
CA TYR A 235 -32.58 8.73 4.66
C TYR A 235 -31.64 9.75 5.32
N THR A 236 -32.19 10.51 6.22
CA THR A 236 -31.41 11.49 7.01
C THR A 236 -31.39 11.09 8.48
N ARG A 237 -30.46 11.66 9.25
CA ARG A 237 -30.40 11.45 10.69
C ARG A 237 -31.71 11.78 11.41
N SER A 238 -32.50 12.75 10.89
CA SER A 238 -33.81 13.12 11.43
C SER A 238 -34.94 12.15 11.04
N GLU A 239 -34.71 11.36 9.95
CA GLU A 239 -35.66 10.34 9.46
C GLU A 239 -34.89 9.02 9.27
N PRO A 240 -34.45 8.38 10.35
CA PRO A 240 -33.59 7.22 10.27
C PRO A 240 -34.34 5.99 9.76
N MET A 241 -33.60 5.12 9.06
CA MET A 241 -34.09 3.82 8.60
C MET A 241 -34.37 2.88 9.78
N ALA A 242 -33.53 2.94 10.83
CA ALA A 242 -33.68 2.17 12.06
C ALA A 242 -33.06 2.90 13.24
N SER A 243 -33.62 2.68 14.44
CA SER A 243 -33.00 3.12 15.69
C SER A 243 -33.26 2.07 16.80
N ALA A 244 -32.33 1.97 17.73
CA ALA A 244 -32.40 1.12 18.90
C ALA A 244 -31.89 1.87 20.14
N GLN A 245 -32.34 1.47 21.32
CA GLN A 245 -31.92 1.96 22.63
C GLN A 245 -31.37 0.82 23.46
#